data_45636f59354058659c6866a4ce744984
#
_entry.id   45636f59354058659c6866a4ce744984
#
_cell.length_a   1.000
_cell.length_b   1.000
_cell.length_c   1.000
_cell.angle_alpha   90.00
_cell.angle_beta   90.00
_cell.angle_gamma   90.00
#
_symmetry.space_group_name_H-M   'P 1'
#
loop_
_entity.id
_entity.type
_entity.pdbx_description
1 polymer ?
#
loop_
_entity_poly.entity_id
_entity_poly.type
_entity_poly.pdbx_seq_one_letter_code
_entity_poly.pdbx_strand_id
1 'polypeptide(L)'
;MNQLEFERTRRRIIHASAAFMLLATIGPAANVCLAADQTLPRKIAGHAATHEKEVVDIELLTWPEIYKAIHEQRKTTAILFNGGTEQRGPQGVTGAHNFIAHSTADEIARKLGNALVAPVIPYSINRANPNLPGTIGISGPVFAQINEEVTEQLIANGFKNVVLIGDHGGGQKELKEVAAKLDAKYAPQGIRVVYSDGPYTQANQEFFAWLDKNGYPPSEHAGIPDTSELLYLEGNQHWIRKELLPTALGDAPRKAGEARDPNAKRINNGIGGDARRSSFALGKRFIDLKVADGVAQIQELLKTPPQAAGQ
;
A
#
# COMPACT_ATOMS: atom_id res chain seq x y z
N MET A 1 44.81 -5.73 -19.79
CA MET A 1 45.18 -5.69 -18.35
C MET A 1 45.35 -7.14 -17.91
N ASN A 2 46.56 -7.51 -17.52
CA ASN A 2 46.98 -8.89 -17.36
C ASN A 2 46.61 -9.38 -15.95
N GLN A 3 46.26 -10.65 -15.82
CA GLN A 3 45.83 -11.31 -14.56
C GLN A 3 46.76 -11.07 -13.37
N LEU A 4 48.05 -10.81 -13.63
CA LEU A 4 49.07 -10.49 -12.65
C LEU A 4 48.96 -9.08 -12.04
N GLU A 5 48.37 -8.12 -12.74
CA GLU A 5 48.12 -6.76 -12.20
C GLU A 5 46.88 -6.73 -11.29
N PHE A 6 45.86 -7.55 -11.56
CA PHE A 6 44.68 -7.70 -10.73
C PHE A 6 45.03 -8.32 -9.35
N GLU A 7 45.88 -9.28 -9.30
CA GLU A 7 46.35 -9.93 -8.06
C GLU A 7 47.22 -9.01 -7.19
N ARG A 8 48.02 -8.13 -7.79
CA ARG A 8 48.83 -7.13 -7.05
C ARG A 8 48.00 -6.04 -6.40
N THR A 9 46.92 -5.63 -7.02
CA THR A 9 46.00 -4.62 -6.46
C THR A 9 45.20 -5.20 -5.29
N ARG A 10 44.82 -6.48 -5.36
CA ARG A 10 44.09 -7.18 -4.29
C ARG A 10 44.94 -7.37 -3.01
N ARG A 11 46.25 -7.57 -3.14
CA ARG A 11 47.16 -7.72 -1.98
C ARG A 11 47.50 -6.41 -1.26
N ARG A 12 47.32 -5.25 -1.90
CA ARG A 12 47.53 -3.96 -1.26
C ARG A 12 46.34 -3.45 -0.41
N ILE A 13 45.16 -3.99 -0.60
CA ILE A 13 43.94 -3.63 0.15
C ILE A 13 43.81 -4.43 1.46
N ILE A 14 44.51 -5.57 1.59
CA ILE A 14 44.39 -6.47 2.75
C ILE A 14 45.30 -6.11 3.94
N HIS A 15 46.22 -5.17 3.78
CA HIS A 15 47.21 -4.84 4.81
C HIS A 15 47.01 -3.50 5.55
N ALA A 16 45.79 -2.90 5.46
CA ALA A 16 45.48 -1.65 6.14
C ALA A 16 44.31 -1.74 7.14
N SER A 17 44.04 -2.92 7.70
CA SER A 17 42.97 -3.09 8.71
C SER A 17 43.36 -4.10 9.78
N ALA A 18 44.40 -3.81 10.53
CA ALA A 18 44.75 -4.53 11.75
C ALA A 18 45.26 -3.53 12.78
N ALA A 19 44.39 -3.03 13.62
CA ALA A 19 44.60 -2.58 15.00
C ALA A 19 43.49 -1.59 15.43
N PHE A 20 42.37 -2.11 15.95
CA PHE A 20 41.67 -1.50 17.07
C PHE A 20 40.66 -2.57 17.61
N MET A 21 41.17 -3.51 18.39
CA MET A 21 40.35 -4.25 19.34
C MET A 21 40.12 -3.40 20.56
N LEU A 22 38.94 -2.79 20.70
CA LEU A 22 38.49 -2.23 21.95
C LEU A 22 37.46 -3.22 22.54
N LEU A 23 37.85 -3.86 23.66
CA LEU A 23 36.95 -4.66 24.48
C LEU A 23 35.76 -3.78 24.93
N ALA A 24 34.57 -4.04 24.41
CA ALA A 24 33.34 -3.53 25.00
C ALA A 24 32.75 -4.63 25.87
N THR A 25 32.86 -4.45 27.18
CA THR A 25 32.15 -5.23 28.21
C THR A 25 30.67 -5.02 28.05
N ILE A 26 29.93 -6.12 27.91
CA ILE A 26 28.45 -6.13 27.89
C ILE A 26 27.99 -5.84 29.33
N GLY A 27 27.55 -4.62 29.59
CA GLY A 27 26.81 -4.24 30.78
C GLY A 27 25.29 -4.36 30.51
N PRO A 28 24.46 -4.59 31.57
CA PRO A 28 23.03 -4.83 31.38
C PRO A 28 22.32 -3.63 30.79
N ALA A 29 21.39 -3.88 29.90
CA ALA A 29 20.55 -2.88 29.25
C ALA A 29 19.85 -1.98 30.30
N ALA A 30 20.36 -0.80 30.47
CA ALA A 30 19.66 0.24 31.21
C ALA A 30 18.52 0.76 30.33
N ASN A 31 17.29 0.64 30.83
CA ASN A 31 16.13 1.34 30.30
C ASN A 31 16.42 2.84 30.30
N VAL A 32 16.82 3.37 29.17
CA VAL A 32 16.89 4.82 28.96
C VAL A 32 15.45 5.29 28.75
N CYS A 33 14.83 5.64 29.86
CA CYS A 33 13.64 6.46 29.86
C CYS A 33 14.09 7.87 29.42
N LEU A 34 14.01 8.16 28.14
CA LEU A 34 14.18 9.52 27.62
C LEU A 34 12.99 10.35 28.12
N ALA A 35 13.22 11.04 29.24
CA ALA A 35 12.38 12.17 29.63
C ALA A 35 12.46 13.20 28.50
N ALA A 36 11.41 13.30 27.70
CA ALA A 36 11.29 14.35 26.69
C ALA A 36 11.29 15.69 27.43
N ASP A 37 12.31 16.48 27.22
CA ASP A 37 12.37 17.87 27.65
C ASP A 37 11.25 18.64 26.90
N GLN A 38 10.17 18.97 27.66
CA GLN A 38 8.97 19.64 27.14
C GLN A 38 9.21 21.15 27.04
N THR A 39 10.15 21.59 26.22
CA THR A 39 10.16 22.97 25.74
C THR A 39 9.47 23.02 24.39
N LEU A 40 8.16 23.26 24.41
CA LEU A 40 7.36 23.45 23.22
C LEU A 40 7.90 24.59 22.35
N PRO A 41 8.05 24.41 21.02
CA PRO A 41 8.44 25.51 20.14
C PRO A 41 7.32 26.56 20.11
N ARG A 42 7.71 27.83 20.10
CA ARG A 42 6.82 29.00 20.00
C ARG A 42 5.86 28.85 18.82
N LYS A 43 4.59 29.26 19.02
CA LYS A 43 3.54 29.33 17.98
C LYS A 43 4.09 29.89 16.68
N ILE A 44 4.12 29.06 15.65
CA ILE A 44 4.35 29.49 14.27
C ILE A 44 3.03 30.07 13.77
N ALA A 45 3.04 31.35 13.35
CA ALA A 45 1.85 32.01 12.83
C ALA A 45 1.34 31.31 11.57
N GLY A 46 0.11 30.81 11.64
CA GLY A 46 -0.52 30.13 10.52
C GLY A 46 -0.83 31.07 9.37
N HIS A 47 -0.54 30.64 8.15
CA HIS A 47 -1.09 31.26 6.93
C HIS A 47 -2.58 30.99 6.87
N ALA A 48 -3.36 32.02 6.49
CA ALA A 48 -4.80 31.91 6.31
C ALA A 48 -5.11 30.94 5.17
N ALA A 49 -5.93 29.91 5.48
CA ALA A 49 -6.34 28.89 4.53
C ALA A 49 -7.29 29.49 3.48
N THR A 50 -6.90 29.43 2.22
CA THR A 50 -7.82 29.30 1.10
C THR A 50 -8.51 27.93 1.23
N HIS A 51 -9.73 27.75 0.71
CA HIS A 51 -10.51 26.50 0.77
C HIS A 51 -9.84 25.34 -0.03
N GLU A 52 -8.57 25.08 0.21
CA GLU A 52 -7.88 23.88 -0.27
C GLU A 52 -8.35 22.68 0.57
N LYS A 53 -8.54 21.53 -0.11
CA LYS A 53 -8.83 20.25 0.56
C LYS A 53 -7.77 20.05 1.65
N GLU A 54 -8.21 19.70 2.86
CA GLU A 54 -7.30 19.40 3.97
C GLU A 54 -6.26 18.36 3.54
N VAL A 55 -4.97 18.67 3.77
CA VAL A 55 -3.89 17.76 3.49
C VAL A 55 -3.89 16.68 4.56
N VAL A 56 -4.04 15.42 4.15
CA VAL A 56 -4.02 14.24 5.02
C VAL A 56 -2.82 13.35 4.78
N ASP A 57 -2.05 13.64 3.74
CA ASP A 57 -0.87 12.87 3.32
C ASP A 57 0.37 13.33 4.10
N ILE A 58 0.99 12.40 4.83
CA ILE A 58 2.19 12.66 5.65
C ILE A 58 3.36 13.16 4.79
N GLU A 59 3.48 12.71 3.53
CA GLU A 59 4.56 13.14 2.63
C GLU A 59 4.47 14.62 2.24
N LEU A 60 3.30 15.23 2.38
CA LEU A 60 3.05 16.64 2.06
C LEU A 60 3.04 17.54 3.30
N LEU A 61 3.27 16.99 4.50
CA LEU A 61 3.28 17.71 5.77
C LEU A 61 4.71 17.85 6.31
N THR A 62 4.96 19.00 6.89
CA THR A 62 6.19 19.23 7.69
C THR A 62 6.05 18.56 9.07
N TRP A 63 7.17 18.28 9.75
CA TRP A 63 7.12 17.67 11.08
C TRP A 63 6.31 18.48 12.11
N PRO A 64 6.30 19.84 12.14
CA PRO A 64 5.43 20.59 13.04
C PRO A 64 3.94 20.43 12.71
N GLU A 65 3.57 20.29 11.43
CA GLU A 65 2.20 20.05 11.00
C GLU A 65 1.73 18.65 11.41
N ILE A 66 2.59 17.63 11.25
CA ILE A 66 2.31 16.27 11.73
C ILE A 66 2.14 16.25 13.25
N TYR A 67 3.03 16.92 13.99
CA TYR A 67 2.93 17.03 15.44
C TYR A 67 1.59 17.68 15.85
N LYS A 68 1.21 18.79 15.23
CA LYS A 68 -0.05 19.46 15.46
C LYS A 68 -1.25 18.57 15.13
N ALA A 69 -1.20 17.87 14.01
CA ALA A 69 -2.27 16.95 13.60
C ALA A 69 -2.51 15.87 14.65
N ILE A 70 -1.46 15.23 15.16
CA ILE A 70 -1.55 14.16 16.15
C ILE A 70 -2.00 14.69 17.52
N HIS A 71 -1.33 15.72 18.04
CA HIS A 71 -1.47 16.15 19.44
C HIS A 71 -2.56 17.19 19.68
N GLU A 72 -2.83 18.07 18.71
CA GLU A 72 -3.82 19.13 18.85
C GLU A 72 -5.13 18.84 18.10
N GLN A 73 -5.03 18.23 16.89
CA GLN A 73 -6.19 17.96 16.04
C GLN A 73 -6.74 16.53 16.21
N ARG A 74 -6.09 15.70 17.06
CA ARG A 74 -6.48 14.31 17.35
C ARG A 74 -6.50 13.39 16.12
N LYS A 75 -5.67 13.65 15.13
CA LYS A 75 -5.47 12.76 13.99
C LYS A 75 -4.54 11.60 14.39
N THR A 76 -5.08 10.70 15.21
CA THR A 76 -4.29 9.63 15.84
C THR A 76 -4.34 8.30 15.10
N THR A 77 -4.98 8.26 13.94
CA THR A 77 -5.03 7.08 13.06
C THR A 77 -4.08 7.27 11.88
N ALA A 78 -3.20 6.31 11.61
CA ALA A 78 -2.40 6.25 10.40
C ALA A 78 -2.96 5.18 9.47
N ILE A 79 -3.11 5.48 8.18
CA ILE A 79 -3.45 4.52 7.13
C ILE A 79 -2.18 4.18 6.38
N LEU A 80 -1.73 2.93 6.45
CA LEU A 80 -0.64 2.37 5.66
C LEU A 80 -1.22 1.52 4.53
N PHE A 81 -1.31 2.11 3.34
CA PHE A 81 -1.84 1.43 2.19
C PHE A 81 -0.71 0.83 1.34
N ASN A 82 -0.87 -0.42 0.95
CA ASN A 82 0.06 -1.13 0.09
C ASN A 82 -0.48 -1.17 -1.34
N GLY A 83 0.29 -0.61 -2.26
CA GLY A 83 0.03 -0.68 -3.68
C GLY A 83 0.67 -1.91 -4.33
N GLY A 84 1.38 -1.70 -5.41
CA GLY A 84 2.10 -2.70 -6.19
C GLY A 84 2.49 -2.16 -7.55
N THR A 85 3.69 -2.49 -8.01
CA THR A 85 4.14 -2.17 -9.36
C THR A 85 3.97 -3.41 -10.22
N GLU A 86 3.01 -3.37 -11.14
CA GLU A 86 2.61 -4.53 -11.92
C GLU A 86 2.21 -4.13 -13.35
N GLN A 87 2.55 -4.99 -14.32
CA GLN A 87 2.06 -4.80 -15.70
C GLN A 87 0.52 -4.77 -15.72
N ARG A 88 -0.05 -3.88 -16.55
CA ARG A 88 -1.50 -3.63 -16.64
C ARG A 88 -2.00 -3.68 -18.09
N GLY A 89 -1.59 -4.74 -18.80
CA GLY A 89 -1.84 -4.83 -20.23
C GLY A 89 -1.13 -3.74 -21.03
N PRO A 90 -1.36 -3.65 -22.33
CA PRO A 90 -0.74 -2.60 -23.15
C PRO A 90 -1.33 -1.21 -22.91
N GLN A 91 -2.53 -1.11 -22.34
CA GLN A 91 -3.25 0.16 -22.17
C GLN A 91 -2.96 0.87 -20.85
N GLY A 92 -2.60 0.16 -19.77
CA GLY A 92 -2.47 0.73 -18.43
C GLY A 92 -1.02 0.87 -17.96
N VAL A 93 -0.73 1.92 -17.19
CA VAL A 93 0.59 2.11 -16.57
C VAL A 93 0.81 1.14 -15.41
N THR A 94 2.06 0.75 -15.19
CA THR A 94 2.43 -0.25 -14.18
C THR A 94 2.25 0.18 -12.73
N GLY A 95 2.17 1.49 -12.47
CA GLY A 95 1.96 2.08 -11.14
C GLY A 95 0.49 2.13 -10.68
N ALA A 96 -0.42 1.49 -11.39
CA ALA A 96 -1.87 1.58 -11.16
C ALA A 96 -2.26 1.39 -9.69
N HIS A 97 -1.85 0.30 -9.06
CA HIS A 97 -2.15 0.02 -7.67
C HIS A 97 -1.65 1.11 -6.71
N ASN A 98 -0.51 1.74 -7.01
CA ASN A 98 0.03 2.81 -6.16
C ASN A 98 -0.85 4.06 -6.21
N PHE A 99 -1.33 4.42 -7.39
CA PHE A 99 -2.21 5.58 -7.58
C PHE A 99 -3.60 5.36 -6.99
N ILE A 100 -4.15 4.15 -7.16
CA ILE A 100 -5.43 3.74 -6.58
C ILE A 100 -5.32 3.74 -5.06
N ALA A 101 -4.28 3.10 -4.49
CA ALA A 101 -4.03 3.05 -3.05
C ALA A 101 -3.93 4.45 -2.44
N HIS A 102 -3.14 5.34 -3.03
CA HIS A 102 -2.96 6.72 -2.56
C HIS A 102 -4.29 7.49 -2.58
N SER A 103 -4.99 7.49 -3.72
CA SER A 103 -6.25 8.23 -3.86
C SER A 103 -7.35 7.70 -2.93
N THR A 104 -7.45 6.36 -2.78
CA THR A 104 -8.42 5.72 -1.90
C THR A 104 -8.10 6.01 -0.42
N ALA A 105 -6.83 5.93 -0.02
CA ALA A 105 -6.40 6.25 1.34
C ALA A 105 -6.73 7.70 1.72
N ASP A 106 -6.48 8.63 0.83
CA ASP A 106 -6.78 10.06 0.99
C ASP A 106 -8.26 10.31 1.27
N GLU A 107 -9.13 9.73 0.45
CA GLU A 107 -10.58 9.89 0.61
C GLU A 107 -11.09 9.19 1.89
N ILE A 108 -10.54 8.02 2.23
CA ILE A 108 -10.84 7.33 3.50
C ILE A 108 -10.41 8.21 4.68
N ALA A 109 -9.18 8.74 4.69
CA ALA A 109 -8.67 9.57 5.78
C ALA A 109 -9.53 10.83 5.99
N ARG A 110 -9.92 11.52 4.91
CA ARG A 110 -10.81 12.69 4.99
C ARG A 110 -12.18 12.32 5.54
N LYS A 111 -12.77 11.19 5.14
CA LYS A 111 -14.08 10.75 5.65
C LYS A 111 -14.03 10.29 7.10
N LEU A 112 -12.92 9.68 7.54
CA LEU A 112 -12.71 9.35 8.95
C LEU A 112 -12.52 10.60 9.81
N GLY A 113 -11.88 11.65 9.29
CA GLY A 113 -11.66 12.93 9.95
C GLY A 113 -10.51 12.93 10.98
N ASN A 114 -10.13 11.75 11.50
CA ASN A 114 -9.09 11.57 12.51
C ASN A 114 -7.87 10.80 12.00
N ALA A 115 -7.66 10.74 10.70
CA ALA A 115 -6.61 9.95 10.08
C ALA A 115 -5.64 10.80 9.24
N LEU A 116 -4.39 10.30 9.14
CA LEU A 116 -3.39 10.70 8.16
C LEU A 116 -3.00 9.48 7.32
N VAL A 117 -2.50 9.72 6.11
CA VAL A 117 -2.05 8.70 5.17
C VAL A 117 -0.53 8.61 5.20
N ALA A 118 0.01 7.43 5.48
CA ALA A 118 1.43 7.15 5.34
C ALA A 118 1.82 6.97 3.86
N PRO A 119 3.10 7.14 3.50
CA PRO A 119 3.58 6.85 2.15
C PRO A 119 3.15 5.46 1.68
N VAL A 120 2.66 5.37 0.44
CA VAL A 120 2.23 4.09 -0.14
C VAL A 120 3.44 3.17 -0.33
N ILE A 121 3.34 1.92 0.11
CA ILE A 121 4.36 0.90 -0.19
C ILE A 121 4.16 0.43 -1.63
N PRO A 122 5.07 0.76 -2.58
CA PRO A 122 4.84 0.56 -4.01
C PRO A 122 5.16 -0.85 -4.51
N TYR A 123 5.49 -1.77 -3.63
CA TYR A 123 5.84 -3.15 -3.96
C TYR A 123 4.98 -4.12 -3.16
N SER A 124 4.48 -5.15 -3.85
CA SER A 124 3.69 -6.22 -3.26
C SER A 124 4.29 -7.59 -3.60
N ILE A 125 3.67 -8.67 -3.11
CA ILE A 125 4.09 -10.03 -3.42
C ILE A 125 3.69 -10.34 -4.85
N ASN A 126 4.65 -10.29 -5.75
CA ASN A 126 4.45 -10.54 -7.17
C ASN A 126 5.75 -11.08 -7.80
N ARG A 127 5.68 -11.50 -9.06
CA ARG A 127 6.82 -12.01 -9.81
C ARG A 127 6.90 -11.36 -11.19
N ALA A 128 8.12 -10.96 -11.56
CA ALA A 128 8.40 -10.46 -12.89
C ALA A 128 8.13 -11.54 -13.97
N ASN A 129 7.60 -11.08 -15.10
CA ASN A 129 7.45 -11.89 -16.31
C ASN A 129 8.27 -11.23 -17.44
N PRO A 130 9.36 -11.84 -17.93
CA PRO A 130 10.21 -11.24 -18.96
C PRO A 130 9.49 -11.05 -20.30
N ASN A 131 8.40 -11.78 -20.54
CA ASN A 131 7.60 -11.63 -21.76
C ASN A 131 6.59 -10.46 -21.66
N LEU A 132 6.30 -10.00 -20.44
CA LEU A 132 5.42 -8.87 -20.14
C LEU A 132 6.11 -8.04 -19.03
N PRO A 133 7.16 -7.29 -19.38
CA PRO A 133 7.96 -6.57 -18.39
C PRO A 133 7.17 -5.45 -17.70
N GLY A 134 7.64 -5.03 -16.52
CA GLY A 134 7.04 -3.93 -15.74
C GLY A 134 6.57 -4.34 -14.35
N THR A 135 6.46 -5.64 -14.05
CA THR A 135 6.16 -6.11 -12.69
C THR A 135 7.43 -6.15 -11.84
N ILE A 136 7.38 -5.50 -10.67
CA ILE A 136 8.46 -5.49 -9.67
C ILE A 136 7.85 -5.95 -8.34
N GLY A 137 8.11 -7.19 -7.99
CA GLY A 137 7.59 -7.80 -6.76
C GLY A 137 8.68 -8.06 -5.72
N ILE A 138 8.25 -8.29 -4.50
CA ILE A 138 9.08 -8.72 -3.37
C ILE A 138 8.56 -10.03 -2.80
N SER A 139 9.35 -10.70 -1.98
CA SER A 139 8.93 -11.94 -1.32
C SER A 139 7.98 -11.65 -0.14
N GLY A 140 7.14 -12.65 0.21
CA GLY A 140 6.23 -12.55 1.35
C GLY A 140 6.90 -12.13 2.66
N PRO A 141 8.01 -12.77 3.07
CA PRO A 141 8.72 -12.38 4.29
C PRO A 141 9.21 -10.93 4.28
N VAL A 142 9.76 -10.45 3.15
CA VAL A 142 10.21 -9.05 3.02
C VAL A 142 9.03 -8.10 3.07
N PHE A 143 7.93 -8.44 2.40
CA PHE A 143 6.71 -7.63 2.42
C PHE A 143 6.14 -7.51 3.84
N ALA A 144 6.06 -8.62 4.57
CA ALA A 144 5.61 -8.63 5.97
C ALA A 144 6.54 -7.79 6.86
N GLN A 145 7.87 -7.95 6.72
CA GLN A 145 8.84 -7.21 7.51
C GLN A 145 8.76 -5.70 7.28
N ILE A 146 8.64 -5.24 6.02
CA ILE A 146 8.48 -3.81 5.72
C ILE A 146 7.23 -3.25 6.41
N ASN A 147 6.09 -3.96 6.30
CA ASN A 147 4.84 -3.52 6.92
C ASN A 147 4.94 -3.49 8.44
N GLU A 148 5.63 -4.46 9.05
CA GLU A 148 5.87 -4.51 10.49
C GLU A 148 6.70 -3.31 10.95
N GLU A 149 7.87 -3.09 10.34
CA GLU A 149 8.78 -2.02 10.73
C GLU A 149 8.17 -0.62 10.52
N VAL A 150 7.51 -0.38 9.37
CA VAL A 150 6.84 0.89 9.10
C VAL A 150 5.70 1.14 10.11
N THR A 151 4.92 0.12 10.45
CA THR A 151 3.87 0.22 11.47
C THR A 151 4.44 0.60 12.82
N GLU A 152 5.55 -0.01 13.24
CA GLU A 152 6.21 0.33 14.50
C GLU A 152 6.74 1.76 14.51
N GLN A 153 7.25 2.26 13.38
CA GLN A 153 7.66 3.66 13.26
C GLN A 153 6.48 4.63 13.33
N LEU A 154 5.33 4.29 12.75
CA LEU A 154 4.11 5.09 12.89
C LEU A 154 3.64 5.15 14.35
N ILE A 155 3.68 4.05 15.07
CA ILE A 155 3.38 3.99 16.51
C ILE A 155 4.37 4.86 17.30
N ALA A 156 5.67 4.78 17.01
CA ALA A 156 6.71 5.58 17.66
C ALA A 156 6.53 7.09 17.40
N ASN A 157 5.95 7.48 16.26
CA ASN A 157 5.58 8.86 15.96
C ASN A 157 4.33 9.36 16.72
N GLY A 158 3.64 8.50 17.48
CA GLY A 158 2.52 8.90 18.34
C GLY A 158 1.14 8.48 17.85
N PHE A 159 1.03 7.80 16.72
CA PHE A 159 -0.26 7.26 16.27
C PHE A 159 -0.78 6.18 17.25
N LYS A 160 -2.08 6.22 17.51
CA LYS A 160 -2.76 5.28 18.39
C LYS A 160 -3.48 4.16 17.65
N ASN A 161 -3.75 4.37 16.37
CA ASN A 161 -4.31 3.37 15.50
C ASN A 161 -3.49 3.32 14.21
N VAL A 162 -3.14 2.12 13.75
CA VAL A 162 -2.55 1.91 12.44
C VAL A 162 -3.43 0.93 11.66
N VAL A 163 -3.84 1.33 10.47
CA VAL A 163 -4.70 0.54 9.58
C VAL A 163 -3.88 0.07 8.40
N LEU A 164 -3.70 -1.24 8.28
CA LEU A 164 -3.03 -1.87 7.13
C LEU A 164 -4.06 -2.21 6.06
N ILE A 165 -3.82 -1.76 4.83
CA ILE A 165 -4.69 -2.01 3.67
C ILE A 165 -3.83 -2.41 2.48
N GLY A 166 -4.35 -3.24 1.57
CA GLY A 166 -3.69 -3.59 0.31
C GLY A 166 -4.64 -3.45 -0.87
N ASP A 167 -4.15 -2.85 -1.97
CA ASP A 167 -4.89 -2.78 -3.26
C ASP A 167 -4.52 -3.94 -4.21
N HIS A 168 -3.48 -4.71 -3.91
CA HIS A 168 -3.03 -5.84 -4.70
C HIS A 168 -3.43 -7.17 -4.07
N GLY A 169 -3.76 -8.18 -4.89
CA GLY A 169 -4.17 -9.51 -4.39
C GLY A 169 -3.10 -10.26 -3.60
N GLY A 170 -1.84 -10.12 -4.01
CA GLY A 170 -0.71 -10.65 -3.25
C GLY A 170 -0.41 -9.78 -2.03
N GLY A 171 -0.26 -10.40 -0.86
CA GLY A 171 0.07 -9.70 0.39
C GLY A 171 -1.09 -9.55 1.38
N GLN A 172 -2.33 -9.83 0.98
CA GLN A 172 -3.50 -9.68 1.87
C GLN A 172 -3.39 -10.55 3.14
N LYS A 173 -2.89 -11.78 2.99
CA LYS A 173 -2.65 -12.70 4.12
C LYS A 173 -1.58 -12.14 5.06
N GLU A 174 -0.48 -11.69 4.52
CA GLU A 174 0.66 -11.15 5.27
C GLU A 174 0.26 -9.88 6.05
N LEU A 175 -0.51 -8.98 5.42
CA LEU A 175 -1.04 -7.79 6.11
C LEU A 175 -1.92 -8.16 7.30
N LYS A 176 -2.80 -9.16 7.14
CA LYS A 176 -3.65 -9.66 8.22
C LYS A 176 -2.83 -10.25 9.37
N GLU A 177 -1.80 -11.04 9.04
CA GLU A 177 -0.92 -11.67 10.04
C GLU A 177 -0.07 -10.61 10.79
N VAL A 178 0.48 -9.63 10.08
CA VAL A 178 1.24 -8.51 10.67
C VAL A 178 0.33 -7.69 11.59
N ALA A 179 -0.88 -7.34 11.14
CA ALA A 179 -1.83 -6.59 11.97
C ALA A 179 -2.16 -7.34 13.26
N ALA A 180 -2.50 -8.63 13.17
CA ALA A 180 -2.82 -9.44 14.34
C ALA A 180 -1.64 -9.54 15.34
N LYS A 181 -0.42 -9.75 14.82
CA LYS A 181 0.81 -9.79 15.63
C LYS A 181 1.04 -8.48 16.37
N LEU A 182 0.94 -7.35 15.67
CA LEU A 182 1.21 -6.04 16.25
C LEU A 182 0.07 -5.55 17.15
N ASP A 183 -1.19 -5.84 16.80
CA ASP A 183 -2.33 -5.54 17.70
C ASP A 183 -2.15 -6.25 19.04
N ALA A 184 -1.83 -7.55 19.03
CA ALA A 184 -1.56 -8.30 20.27
C ALA A 184 -0.40 -7.70 21.08
N LYS A 185 0.65 -7.21 20.43
CA LYS A 185 1.82 -6.57 21.08
C LYS A 185 1.48 -5.23 21.73
N TYR A 186 0.70 -4.40 21.04
CA TYR A 186 0.51 -2.99 21.39
C TYR A 186 -0.85 -2.67 22.05
N ALA A 187 -1.86 -3.55 21.94
CA ALA A 187 -3.16 -3.34 22.57
C ALA A 187 -3.11 -3.10 24.09
N PRO A 188 -2.22 -3.77 24.90
CA PRO A 188 -2.08 -3.45 26.31
C PRO A 188 -1.64 -2.01 26.59
N GLN A 189 -1.09 -1.31 25.59
CA GLN A 189 -0.68 0.09 25.66
C GLN A 189 -1.75 1.05 25.12
N GLY A 190 -2.94 0.54 24.79
CA GLY A 190 -4.04 1.31 24.21
C GLY A 190 -3.83 1.69 22.74
N ILE A 191 -2.97 0.95 22.03
CA ILE A 191 -2.68 1.15 20.60
C ILE A 191 -3.29 -0.02 19.82
N ARG A 192 -3.91 0.29 18.68
CA ARG A 192 -4.55 -0.69 17.82
C ARG A 192 -3.84 -0.79 16.47
N VAL A 193 -3.65 -2.01 16.02
CA VAL A 193 -3.18 -2.29 14.64
C VAL A 193 -4.20 -3.22 13.98
N VAL A 194 -4.86 -2.74 12.95
CA VAL A 194 -5.95 -3.48 12.30
C VAL A 194 -5.67 -3.66 10.82
N TYR A 195 -6.14 -4.76 10.25
CA TYR A 195 -6.16 -4.99 8.82
C TYR A 195 -7.58 -4.77 8.30
N SER A 196 -7.70 -3.94 7.26
CA SER A 196 -8.97 -3.70 6.58
C SER A 196 -8.91 -4.26 5.14
N ASP A 197 -9.76 -5.23 4.85
CA ASP A 197 -9.94 -5.80 3.51
C ASP A 197 -11.18 -5.25 2.78
N GLY A 198 -11.90 -4.31 3.39
CA GLY A 198 -13.07 -3.65 2.81
C GLY A 198 -12.77 -3.04 1.44
N PRO A 199 -11.72 -2.20 1.30
CA PRO A 199 -11.36 -1.59 0.03
C PRO A 199 -10.96 -2.59 -1.06
N TYR A 200 -10.51 -3.78 -0.71
CA TYR A 200 -10.12 -4.81 -1.67
C TYR A 200 -11.17 -5.91 -1.80
N THR A 201 -11.35 -6.72 -0.77
CA THR A 201 -12.18 -7.93 -0.88
C THR A 201 -13.67 -7.60 -1.05
N GLN A 202 -14.22 -6.78 -0.17
CA GLN A 202 -15.65 -6.46 -0.18
C GLN A 202 -16.02 -5.63 -1.42
N ALA A 203 -15.30 -4.55 -1.67
CA ALA A 203 -15.55 -3.68 -2.82
C ALA A 203 -15.43 -4.43 -4.16
N ASN A 204 -14.43 -5.33 -4.31
CA ASN A 204 -14.31 -6.19 -5.49
C ASN A 204 -15.55 -7.08 -5.65
N GLN A 205 -15.98 -7.77 -4.59
CA GLN A 205 -17.16 -8.67 -4.65
C GLN A 205 -18.40 -7.90 -5.09
N GLU A 206 -18.65 -6.74 -4.50
CA GLU A 206 -19.81 -5.92 -4.84
C GLU A 206 -19.73 -5.37 -6.26
N PHE A 207 -18.57 -4.90 -6.68
CA PHE A 207 -18.40 -4.34 -8.01
C PHE A 207 -18.50 -5.39 -9.11
N PHE A 208 -17.86 -6.55 -8.93
CA PHE A 208 -17.96 -7.65 -9.91
C PHE A 208 -19.39 -8.19 -10.01
N ALA A 209 -20.11 -8.37 -8.89
CA ALA A 209 -21.50 -8.76 -8.91
C ALA A 209 -22.38 -7.73 -9.64
N TRP A 210 -22.08 -6.43 -9.47
CA TRP A 210 -22.77 -5.39 -10.19
C TRP A 210 -22.46 -5.39 -11.69
N LEU A 211 -21.19 -5.61 -12.10
CA LEU A 211 -20.80 -5.73 -13.51
C LEU A 211 -21.55 -6.90 -14.18
N ASP A 212 -21.56 -8.07 -13.55
CA ASP A 212 -22.26 -9.26 -14.05
C ASP A 212 -23.76 -9.01 -14.24
N LYS A 213 -24.42 -8.47 -13.22
CA LYS A 213 -25.86 -8.12 -13.26
C LYS A 213 -26.18 -7.11 -14.38
N ASN A 214 -25.23 -6.26 -14.77
CA ASN A 214 -25.43 -5.24 -15.81
C ASN A 214 -24.89 -5.66 -17.18
N GLY A 215 -24.61 -6.96 -17.39
CA GLY A 215 -24.21 -7.52 -18.67
C GLY A 215 -22.85 -7.05 -19.18
N TYR A 216 -21.93 -6.79 -18.27
CA TYR A 216 -20.53 -6.57 -18.63
C TYR A 216 -19.82 -7.93 -18.80
N PRO A 217 -18.83 -7.99 -19.71
CA PRO A 217 -18.06 -9.21 -19.89
C PRO A 217 -17.21 -9.53 -18.66
N PRO A 218 -16.91 -10.82 -18.41
CA PRO A 218 -15.97 -11.22 -17.36
C PRO A 218 -14.62 -10.51 -17.51
N SER A 219 -14.13 -9.92 -16.45
CA SER A 219 -12.97 -9.05 -16.48
C SER A 219 -12.30 -9.01 -15.11
N GLU A 220 -10.98 -9.14 -15.09
CA GLU A 220 -10.15 -9.13 -13.88
C GLU A 220 -8.94 -8.22 -14.08
N HIS A 221 -7.73 -8.75 -13.85
CA HIS A 221 -6.46 -8.04 -14.00
C HIS A 221 -6.34 -7.27 -15.31
N ALA A 222 -6.01 -5.98 -15.24
CA ALA A 222 -5.93 -5.05 -16.35
C ALA A 222 -7.23 -4.93 -17.18
N GLY A 223 -8.33 -5.47 -16.67
CA GLY A 223 -9.65 -5.46 -17.31
C GLY A 223 -10.46 -4.22 -16.98
N ILE A 224 -11.80 -4.37 -17.02
CA ILE A 224 -12.74 -3.25 -16.76
C ILE A 224 -12.48 -2.59 -15.39
N PRO A 225 -12.30 -3.32 -14.27
CA PRO A 225 -12.12 -2.68 -12.98
C PRO A 225 -10.89 -1.77 -12.95
N ASP A 226 -9.71 -2.36 -13.16
CA ASP A 226 -8.43 -1.66 -13.08
C ASP A 226 -8.31 -0.50 -14.06
N THR A 227 -8.73 -0.75 -15.31
CA THR A 227 -8.67 0.26 -16.38
C THR A 227 -9.63 1.42 -16.11
N SER A 228 -10.81 1.14 -15.53
CA SER A 228 -11.79 2.17 -15.20
C SER A 228 -11.33 3.03 -14.02
N GLU A 229 -10.72 2.45 -12.98
CA GLU A 229 -10.15 3.22 -11.87
C GLU A 229 -9.10 4.21 -12.36
N LEU A 230 -8.20 3.75 -13.22
CA LEU A 230 -7.20 4.64 -13.81
C LEU A 230 -7.82 5.75 -14.67
N LEU A 231 -8.84 5.44 -15.49
CA LEU A 231 -9.57 6.45 -16.26
C LEU A 231 -10.24 7.53 -15.38
N TYR A 232 -10.70 7.13 -14.19
CA TYR A 232 -11.29 8.06 -13.23
C TYR A 232 -10.23 8.93 -12.54
N LEU A 233 -9.10 8.34 -12.16
CA LEU A 233 -8.08 8.99 -11.35
C LEU A 233 -7.06 9.80 -12.17
N GLU A 234 -6.86 9.46 -13.44
CA GLU A 234 -5.73 9.98 -14.24
C GLU A 234 -5.73 11.50 -14.46
N GLY A 235 -6.90 12.16 -14.44
CA GLY A 235 -6.98 13.57 -14.81
C GLY A 235 -6.30 13.85 -16.17
N ASN A 236 -5.22 14.64 -16.15
CA ASN A 236 -4.41 14.97 -17.33
C ASN A 236 -3.11 14.15 -17.40
N GLN A 237 -2.94 13.09 -16.62
CA GLN A 237 -1.69 12.33 -16.52
C GLN A 237 -1.52 11.28 -17.63
N HIS A 238 -2.56 10.98 -18.38
CA HIS A 238 -2.53 9.99 -19.46
C HIS A 238 -2.04 8.60 -18.99
N TRP A 239 -2.54 8.12 -17.88
CA TRP A 239 -2.20 6.79 -17.34
C TRP A 239 -2.79 5.65 -18.19
N ILE A 240 -3.87 5.93 -18.92
CA ILE A 240 -4.46 4.99 -19.90
C ILE A 240 -4.13 5.43 -21.33
N ARG A 241 -3.64 4.51 -22.13
CA ARG A 241 -3.47 4.65 -23.59
C ARG A 241 -4.84 4.43 -24.25
N LYS A 242 -5.64 5.50 -24.32
CA LYS A 242 -7.06 5.44 -24.73
C LYS A 242 -7.23 4.90 -26.15
N GLU A 243 -6.27 5.12 -27.03
CA GLU A 243 -6.22 4.59 -28.38
C GLU A 243 -6.14 3.06 -28.45
N LEU A 244 -5.69 2.41 -27.37
CA LEU A 244 -5.62 0.95 -27.27
C LEU A 244 -6.90 0.32 -26.68
N LEU A 245 -7.78 1.11 -26.08
CA LEU A 245 -9.01 0.58 -25.45
C LEU A 245 -9.90 -0.20 -26.43
N PRO A 246 -10.12 0.22 -27.69
CA PRO A 246 -10.97 -0.54 -28.63
C PRO A 246 -10.50 -1.97 -28.88
N THR A 247 -9.22 -2.26 -28.63
CA THR A 247 -8.61 -3.58 -28.84
C THR A 247 -8.18 -4.25 -27.54
N ALA A 248 -8.49 -3.67 -26.37
CA ALA A 248 -8.07 -4.15 -25.06
C ALA A 248 -8.86 -5.40 -24.60
N LEU A 249 -8.69 -6.48 -25.35
CA LEU A 249 -9.21 -7.82 -25.06
C LEU A 249 -8.05 -8.76 -24.72
N GLY A 250 -8.15 -9.50 -23.65
CA GLY A 250 -7.16 -10.45 -23.19
C GLY A 250 -7.70 -11.87 -23.04
N ASP A 251 -6.93 -12.71 -22.33
CA ASP A 251 -7.33 -14.08 -22.05
C ASP A 251 -8.57 -14.08 -21.14
N ALA A 252 -9.50 -15.02 -21.36
CA ALA A 252 -10.67 -15.15 -20.49
C ALA A 252 -10.24 -15.38 -19.02
N PRO A 253 -10.87 -14.71 -18.05
CA PRO A 253 -10.64 -14.95 -16.63
C PRO A 253 -10.96 -16.41 -16.29
N ARG A 254 -10.26 -16.93 -15.29
CA ARG A 254 -10.48 -18.32 -14.83
C ARG A 254 -10.96 -18.31 -13.39
N LYS A 255 -11.90 -19.18 -13.11
CA LYS A 255 -12.28 -19.45 -11.72
C LYS A 255 -11.14 -20.11 -10.97
N ALA A 256 -11.00 -19.79 -9.70
CA ALA A 256 -10.01 -20.45 -8.85
C ALA A 256 -10.19 -21.98 -8.88
N GLY A 257 -9.08 -22.69 -9.15
CA GLY A 257 -9.10 -24.16 -9.26
C GLY A 257 -9.52 -24.72 -10.64
N GLU A 258 -9.94 -23.88 -11.58
CA GLU A 258 -10.29 -24.31 -12.93
C GLU A 258 -9.03 -24.63 -13.75
N ALA A 259 -8.98 -25.84 -14.33
CA ALA A 259 -7.90 -26.24 -15.22
C ALA A 259 -7.92 -25.39 -16.51
N ARG A 260 -6.73 -25.10 -17.03
CA ARG A 260 -6.64 -24.45 -18.35
C ARG A 260 -7.07 -25.40 -19.46
N ASP A 261 -7.91 -24.90 -20.36
CA ASP A 261 -8.11 -25.59 -21.64
C ASP A 261 -6.78 -25.53 -22.44
N PRO A 262 -6.11 -26.65 -22.69
CA PRO A 262 -4.86 -26.67 -23.42
C PRO A 262 -5.01 -26.24 -24.89
N ASN A 263 -6.23 -26.25 -25.43
CA ASN A 263 -6.52 -25.89 -26.83
C ASN A 263 -7.00 -24.43 -26.96
N ALA A 264 -7.25 -23.72 -25.87
CA ALA A 264 -7.67 -22.33 -25.91
C ALA A 264 -6.58 -21.46 -26.55
N LYS A 265 -6.95 -20.73 -27.61
CA LYS A 265 -6.06 -19.75 -28.24
C LYS A 265 -5.81 -18.62 -27.25
N ARG A 266 -4.54 -18.45 -26.87
CA ARG A 266 -4.13 -17.42 -25.94
C ARG A 266 -3.76 -16.13 -26.65
N ILE A 267 -4.19 -15.01 -26.07
CA ILE A 267 -3.78 -13.66 -26.48
C ILE A 267 -2.48 -13.29 -25.76
N ASN A 268 -2.37 -13.63 -24.47
CA ASN A 268 -1.18 -13.47 -23.64
C ASN A 268 -0.59 -12.05 -23.64
N ASN A 269 -1.46 -11.04 -23.60
CA ASN A 269 -1.08 -9.63 -23.63
C ASN A 269 -1.14 -8.95 -22.24
N GLY A 270 -1.30 -9.74 -21.17
CA GLY A 270 -1.34 -9.22 -19.80
C GLY A 270 -2.71 -8.71 -19.35
N ILE A 271 -3.77 -8.90 -20.16
CA ILE A 271 -5.15 -8.58 -19.75
C ILE A 271 -5.87 -9.87 -19.39
N GLY A 272 -6.54 -9.88 -18.24
CA GLY A 272 -7.50 -10.92 -17.84
C GLY A 272 -8.92 -10.48 -18.16
N GLY A 273 -9.49 -10.99 -19.27
CA GLY A 273 -10.83 -10.64 -19.72
C GLY A 273 -10.90 -9.51 -20.73
N ASP A 274 -11.83 -8.59 -20.55
CA ASP A 274 -12.17 -7.55 -21.52
C ASP A 274 -12.16 -6.17 -20.86
N ALA A 275 -11.29 -5.26 -21.33
CA ALA A 275 -11.20 -3.89 -20.87
C ALA A 275 -11.88 -2.87 -21.80
N ARG A 276 -12.44 -3.30 -22.95
CA ARG A 276 -12.97 -2.40 -23.98
C ARG A 276 -14.16 -1.54 -23.52
N ARG A 277 -14.89 -1.99 -22.50
CA ARG A 277 -16.03 -1.27 -21.93
C ARG A 277 -15.66 -0.49 -20.65
N SER A 278 -14.38 -0.32 -20.36
CA SER A 278 -13.92 0.52 -19.25
C SER A 278 -14.35 1.97 -19.43
N SER A 279 -14.67 2.65 -18.33
CA SER A 279 -15.09 4.04 -18.40
C SER A 279 -14.80 4.79 -17.10
N PHE A 280 -14.73 6.12 -17.19
CA PHE A 280 -14.64 7.02 -16.06
C PHE A 280 -15.77 6.77 -15.01
N ALA A 281 -17.00 6.57 -15.46
CA ALA A 281 -18.15 6.36 -14.58
C ALA A 281 -18.03 5.04 -13.78
N LEU A 282 -17.53 3.98 -14.41
CA LEU A 282 -17.25 2.71 -13.73
C LEU A 282 -16.13 2.85 -12.71
N GLY A 283 -15.06 3.58 -13.07
CA GLY A 283 -13.95 3.85 -12.16
C GLY A 283 -14.39 4.64 -10.93
N LYS A 284 -15.18 5.71 -11.16
CA LYS A 284 -15.77 6.47 -10.05
C LYS A 284 -16.59 5.58 -9.11
N ARG A 285 -17.48 4.76 -9.70
CA ARG A 285 -18.30 3.83 -8.90
C ARG A 285 -17.47 2.90 -8.06
N PHE A 286 -16.40 2.35 -8.62
CA PHE A 286 -15.56 1.38 -7.93
C PHE A 286 -14.73 2.03 -6.82
N ILE A 287 -14.14 3.20 -7.06
CA ILE A 287 -13.46 3.98 -6.02
C ILE A 287 -14.42 4.39 -4.91
N ASP A 288 -15.63 4.82 -5.25
CA ASP A 288 -16.66 5.16 -4.24
C ASP A 288 -16.98 3.96 -3.33
N LEU A 289 -17.07 2.74 -3.88
CA LEU A 289 -17.26 1.51 -3.10
C LEU A 289 -16.05 1.24 -2.20
N LYS A 290 -14.84 1.25 -2.75
CA LYS A 290 -13.60 1.05 -1.97
C LYS A 290 -13.51 2.00 -0.78
N VAL A 291 -13.83 3.25 -0.99
CA VAL A 291 -13.84 4.26 0.07
C VAL A 291 -14.94 4.00 1.09
N ALA A 292 -16.15 3.68 0.66
CA ALA A 292 -17.28 3.44 1.55
C ALA A 292 -17.04 2.21 2.44
N ASP A 293 -16.63 1.10 1.84
CA ASP A 293 -16.36 -0.15 2.55
C ASP A 293 -15.15 0.00 3.49
N GLY A 294 -14.12 0.71 3.05
CA GLY A 294 -12.95 1.01 3.89
C GLY A 294 -13.33 1.81 5.13
N VAL A 295 -14.08 2.90 4.97
CA VAL A 295 -14.54 3.73 6.10
C VAL A 295 -15.41 2.92 7.07
N ALA A 296 -16.39 2.19 6.56
CA ALA A 296 -17.31 1.42 7.38
C ALA A 296 -16.57 0.35 8.18
N GLN A 297 -15.70 -0.42 7.51
CA GLN A 297 -14.96 -1.50 8.17
C GLN A 297 -13.93 -0.97 9.18
N ILE A 298 -13.18 0.09 8.85
CA ILE A 298 -12.20 0.68 9.77
C ILE A 298 -12.89 1.19 11.03
N GLN A 299 -14.03 1.87 10.90
CA GLN A 299 -14.79 2.33 12.05
C GLN A 299 -15.25 1.18 12.94
N GLU A 300 -15.66 0.06 12.38
CA GLU A 300 -16.07 -1.12 13.14
C GLU A 300 -14.88 -1.81 13.82
N LEU A 301 -13.77 -2.03 13.09
CA LEU A 301 -12.56 -2.65 13.63
C LEU A 301 -11.97 -1.86 14.80
N LEU A 302 -12.00 -0.54 14.75
CA LEU A 302 -11.47 0.30 15.82
C LEU A 302 -12.41 0.41 17.05
N LYS A 303 -13.70 0.12 16.90
CA LYS A 303 -14.65 0.00 18.04
C LYS A 303 -14.52 -1.33 18.76
N THR A 304 -14.18 -2.40 18.03
CA THR A 304 -14.10 -3.76 18.55
C THR A 304 -12.86 -3.90 19.45
N PRO A 305 -12.97 -4.41 20.69
CA PRO A 305 -11.80 -4.68 21.52
C PRO A 305 -10.81 -5.63 20.81
N PRO A 306 -9.50 -5.57 21.15
CA PRO A 306 -8.52 -6.51 20.61
C PRO A 306 -8.97 -7.94 20.82
N GLN A 307 -8.81 -8.80 19.80
CA GLN A 307 -8.98 -10.24 20.01
C GLN A 307 -7.88 -10.69 20.98
N ALA A 308 -8.28 -11.35 22.08
CA ALA A 308 -7.33 -12.00 22.95
C ALA A 308 -6.48 -12.95 22.09
N ALA A 309 -5.15 -12.83 22.22
CA ALA A 309 -4.23 -13.76 21.58
C ALA A 309 -4.69 -15.18 21.95
N GLY A 310 -5.04 -15.97 20.95
CA GLY A 310 -5.60 -17.30 21.15
C GLY A 310 -4.68 -18.14 22.04
N GLN A 311 -5.28 -18.75 23.05
CA GLN A 311 -4.67 -19.77 23.92
C GLN A 311 -4.33 -21.01 23.10
#